data_344354a29b75f768197bedfce17632b7
#
_entry.id   344354a29b75f768197bedfce17632b7
#
_cell.length_a   1.000
_cell.length_b   1.000
_cell.length_c   1.000
_cell.angle_alpha   90.00
_cell.angle_beta   90.00
_cell.angle_gamma   90.00
#
_symmetry.space_group_name_H-M   'P 1'
#
loop_
_entity.id
_entity.type
_entity.pdbx_description
1 polymer ?
#
loop_
_entity_poly.entity_id
_entity_poly.type
_entity_poly.pdbx_seq_one_letter_code
_entity_poly.pdbx_strand_id
1 'polypeptide(L)'
;MHLPFEQFPKLGAIKVCRHVFVQRIPGIDVSDDKPKVLKRLDAAHCEIRNATGFGGWPLFTAEQVHGSKIAALDSRLQSRFTRLSPSKRGEDEGEGSQQTDRGPTLILPLSLTKGEATQDVRLRAKDSEKAGILKKCQTEFPACDGIITNQRGIALGIYVADCCAVYIVDPKTPAMGLVHSGRKGTELGVVTNAIRKMTEGFGSDPANMIVQLSPCIRPPHYEVDFAAEIIRQCRALGVRHIHDSSTCTACDLHRYYSYRAEKGKTGRMLAVLGLNPTIAN
;
A
#
# COMPACT_ATOMS: atom_id res chain seq x y z
N MET A 1 14.81 -15.18 -16.20
CA MET A 1 15.30 -14.10 -15.32
C MET A 1 14.50 -14.16 -14.02
N HIS A 2 15.14 -14.22 -12.87
CA HIS A 2 14.43 -14.26 -11.59
C HIS A 2 13.95 -12.84 -11.25
N LEU A 3 12.65 -12.65 -11.05
CA LEU A 3 12.11 -11.35 -10.66
C LEU A 3 12.51 -11.03 -9.21
N PRO A 4 12.95 -9.80 -8.90
CA PRO A 4 13.47 -9.44 -7.59
C PRO A 4 12.32 -9.15 -6.60
N PHE A 5 11.79 -10.18 -6.00
CA PHE A 5 10.78 -10.07 -4.94
C PHE A 5 10.93 -11.20 -3.90
N GLU A 6 10.29 -11.00 -2.77
CA GLU A 6 10.14 -12.01 -1.73
C GLU A 6 8.70 -12.08 -1.21
N GLN A 7 8.34 -13.23 -0.67
CA GLN A 7 7.07 -13.48 -0.01
C GLN A 7 7.34 -14.06 1.39
N PHE A 8 6.52 -13.65 2.34
CA PHE A 8 6.67 -14.06 3.74
C PHE A 8 5.87 -15.35 4.00
N PRO A 9 6.51 -16.45 4.45
CA PRO A 9 5.84 -17.74 4.58
C PRO A 9 4.56 -17.70 5.43
N LYS A 10 4.56 -16.89 6.50
CA LYS A 10 3.40 -16.79 7.40
C LYS A 10 2.20 -16.09 6.76
N LEU A 11 2.44 -15.07 5.93
CA LEU A 11 1.38 -14.46 5.13
C LEU A 11 0.95 -15.37 3.96
N GLY A 12 1.90 -16.07 3.34
CA GLY A 12 1.62 -17.01 2.26
C GLY A 12 0.74 -18.20 2.67
N ALA A 13 0.75 -18.57 3.95
CA ALA A 13 -0.13 -19.60 4.50
C ALA A 13 -1.60 -19.17 4.65
N ILE A 14 -1.89 -17.86 4.54
CA ILE A 14 -3.24 -17.30 4.68
C ILE A 14 -3.94 -17.34 3.31
N LYS A 15 -4.84 -18.30 3.10
CA LYS A 15 -5.54 -18.51 1.80
C LYS A 15 -6.29 -17.28 1.29
N VAL A 16 -6.81 -16.44 2.20
CA VAL A 16 -7.61 -15.26 1.84
C VAL A 16 -6.75 -14.06 1.43
N CYS A 17 -5.44 -14.07 1.67
CA CYS A 17 -4.58 -12.94 1.36
C CYS A 17 -3.53 -13.29 0.31
N ARG A 18 -3.07 -12.26 -0.39
CA ARG A 18 -1.95 -12.28 -1.31
C ARG A 18 -1.03 -11.12 -0.96
N HIS A 19 0.27 -11.35 -1.01
CA HIS A 19 1.26 -10.32 -0.69
C HIS A 19 2.53 -10.51 -1.51
N VAL A 20 3.28 -9.44 -1.65
CA VAL A 20 4.63 -9.44 -2.23
C VAL A 20 5.41 -8.26 -1.66
N PHE A 21 6.72 -8.44 -1.48
CA PHE A 21 7.67 -7.37 -1.20
C PHE A 21 8.67 -7.32 -2.36
N VAL A 22 8.54 -6.29 -3.20
CA VAL A 22 9.45 -6.05 -4.34
C VAL A 22 10.75 -5.49 -3.81
N GLN A 23 11.83 -6.14 -4.16
CA GLN A 23 13.19 -5.80 -3.78
C GLN A 23 13.79 -4.72 -4.71
N ARG A 24 15.09 -4.47 -4.62
CA ARG A 24 15.83 -3.62 -5.55
C ARG A 24 15.71 -4.17 -6.97
N ILE A 25 15.38 -3.31 -7.92
CA ILE A 25 15.34 -3.62 -9.36
C ILE A 25 16.71 -3.33 -9.96
N PRO A 26 17.43 -4.33 -10.50
CA PRO A 26 18.72 -4.11 -11.13
C PRO A 26 18.62 -3.26 -12.40
N GLY A 27 19.68 -2.50 -12.71
CA GLY A 27 19.82 -1.78 -13.98
C GLY A 27 18.96 -0.52 -14.12
N ILE A 28 18.21 -0.11 -13.09
CA ILE A 28 17.46 1.15 -13.10
C ILE A 28 18.23 2.22 -12.35
N ASP A 29 18.46 3.37 -13.02
CA ASP A 29 19.06 4.55 -12.37
C ASP A 29 18.10 5.14 -11.34
N VAL A 30 18.55 5.18 -10.09
CA VAL A 30 17.79 5.65 -8.93
C VAL A 30 18.43 6.87 -8.26
N SER A 31 19.38 7.53 -8.93
CA SER A 31 20.16 8.68 -8.42
C SER A 31 19.42 10.01 -8.48
N ASP A 32 18.10 10.03 -8.54
CA ASP A 32 17.26 11.22 -8.72
C ASP A 32 16.26 11.40 -7.56
N ASP A 33 15.39 12.39 -7.65
CA ASP A 33 14.31 12.61 -6.68
C ASP A 33 13.27 11.47 -6.68
N LYS A 34 12.55 11.27 -5.54
CA LYS A 34 11.58 10.19 -5.35
C LYS A 34 10.54 10.10 -6.49
N PRO A 35 9.91 11.18 -6.97
CA PRO A 35 8.89 11.08 -8.04
C PRO A 35 9.44 10.56 -9.36
N LYS A 36 10.64 11.02 -9.76
CA LYS A 36 11.28 10.56 -11.00
C LYS A 36 11.72 9.10 -10.91
N VAL A 37 12.32 8.73 -9.77
CA VAL A 37 12.73 7.35 -9.50
C VAL A 37 11.53 6.40 -9.52
N LEU A 38 10.42 6.75 -8.85
CA LEU A 38 9.21 5.93 -8.86
C LEU A 38 8.65 5.76 -10.27
N LYS A 39 8.72 6.80 -11.12
CA LYS A 39 8.31 6.70 -12.52
C LYS A 39 9.17 5.71 -13.32
N ARG A 40 10.50 5.67 -13.07
CA ARG A 40 11.40 4.70 -13.71
C ARG A 40 11.14 3.27 -13.24
N LEU A 41 10.84 3.09 -11.95
CA LEU A 41 10.56 1.78 -11.34
C LEU A 41 9.17 1.24 -11.70
N ASP A 42 8.24 2.09 -12.17
CA ASP A 42 6.83 1.76 -12.32
C ASP A 42 6.57 0.54 -13.21
N ALA A 43 7.26 0.42 -14.35
CA ALA A 43 7.09 -0.70 -15.27
C ALA A 43 7.49 -2.04 -14.62
N ALA A 44 8.65 -2.07 -13.94
CA ALA A 44 9.12 -3.26 -13.25
C ALA A 44 8.23 -3.63 -12.04
N HIS A 45 7.77 -2.65 -11.27
CA HIS A 45 6.80 -2.89 -10.20
C HIS A 45 5.49 -3.46 -10.73
N CYS A 46 5.03 -3.00 -11.90
CA CYS A 46 3.84 -3.53 -12.55
C CYS A 46 4.03 -4.97 -13.02
N GLU A 47 5.16 -5.27 -13.64
CA GLU A 47 5.50 -6.63 -14.09
C GLU A 47 5.50 -7.61 -12.91
N ILE A 48 6.16 -7.27 -11.82
CA ILE A 48 6.21 -8.12 -10.62
C ILE A 48 4.82 -8.29 -10.01
N ARG A 49 4.01 -7.23 -9.93
CA ARG A 49 2.62 -7.32 -9.48
C ARG A 49 1.80 -8.28 -10.35
N ASN A 50 1.97 -8.22 -11.67
CA ASN A 50 1.28 -9.13 -12.59
C ASN A 50 1.73 -10.58 -12.36
N ALA A 51 3.04 -10.82 -12.30
CA ALA A 51 3.62 -12.15 -12.07
C ALA A 51 3.24 -12.76 -10.70
N THR A 52 2.97 -11.92 -9.70
CA THR A 52 2.56 -12.35 -8.35
C THR A 52 1.05 -12.35 -8.15
N GLY A 53 0.29 -12.20 -9.24
CA GLY A 53 -1.15 -12.39 -9.29
C GLY A 53 -1.97 -11.16 -8.87
N PHE A 54 -1.38 -9.96 -8.85
CA PHE A 54 -2.10 -8.69 -8.68
C PHE A 54 -2.46 -8.02 -10.02
N GLY A 55 -2.31 -8.76 -11.13
CA GLY A 55 -2.67 -8.26 -12.46
C GLY A 55 -4.14 -7.83 -12.52
N GLY A 56 -4.39 -6.61 -13.02
CA GLY A 56 -5.74 -6.05 -13.11
C GLY A 56 -6.34 -5.53 -11.81
N TRP A 57 -5.71 -5.74 -10.66
CA TRP A 57 -6.21 -5.19 -9.40
C TRP A 57 -5.89 -3.70 -9.29
N PRO A 58 -6.87 -2.84 -8.92
CA PRO A 58 -6.59 -1.44 -8.63
C PRO A 58 -5.63 -1.33 -7.45
N LEU A 59 -4.63 -0.45 -7.58
CA LEU A 59 -3.62 -0.22 -6.54
C LEU A 59 -3.93 1.07 -5.78
N PHE A 60 -4.01 0.97 -4.47
CA PHE A 60 -4.18 2.09 -3.56
C PHE A 60 -2.91 2.30 -2.74
N THR A 61 -2.36 3.51 -2.79
CA THR A 61 -1.12 3.87 -2.09
C THR A 61 -1.34 5.02 -1.13
N ALA A 62 -0.50 5.14 -0.11
CA ALA A 62 -0.44 6.28 0.80
C ALA A 62 0.65 7.25 0.34
N GLU A 63 0.45 8.55 0.57
CA GLU A 63 1.46 9.59 0.28
C GLU A 63 2.72 9.41 1.11
N GLN A 64 2.58 8.90 2.34
CA GLN A 64 3.67 8.59 3.26
C GLN A 64 4.41 9.84 3.74
N VAL A 65 3.76 10.58 4.62
CA VAL A 65 4.26 11.84 5.21
C VAL A 65 5.03 11.65 6.53
N HIS A 66 5.29 10.40 6.93
CA HIS A 66 5.89 10.02 8.21
C HIS A 66 5.05 10.47 9.41
N GLY A 67 3.73 10.42 9.27
CA GLY A 67 2.75 10.72 10.30
C GLY A 67 2.16 9.47 10.94
N SER A 68 0.94 9.59 11.47
CA SER A 68 0.20 8.48 12.09
C SER A 68 -1.23 8.30 11.55
N LYS A 69 -1.59 9.05 10.50
CA LYS A 69 -2.92 8.94 9.90
C LYS A 69 -3.04 7.67 9.04
N ILE A 70 -4.18 7.00 9.19
CA ILE A 70 -4.55 5.79 8.45
C ILE A 70 -5.83 6.07 7.67
N ALA A 71 -5.79 5.84 6.37
CA ALA A 71 -6.96 5.88 5.51
C ALA A 71 -7.75 4.56 5.60
N ALA A 72 -9.07 4.64 5.61
CA ALA A 72 -9.95 3.48 5.51
C ALA A 72 -10.65 3.48 4.15
N LEU A 73 -10.55 2.35 3.44
CA LEU A 73 -11.22 2.16 2.17
C LEU A 73 -12.41 1.22 2.37
N ASP A 74 -13.62 1.75 2.25
CA ASP A 74 -14.87 1.02 2.45
C ASP A 74 -15.60 0.67 1.12
N SER A 75 -16.63 -0.18 1.19
CA SER A 75 -17.37 -0.68 0.04
C SER A 75 -18.08 0.41 -0.77
N ARG A 76 -18.42 1.54 -0.15
CA ARG A 76 -19.09 2.67 -0.83
C ARG A 76 -18.18 3.34 -1.85
N LEU A 77 -16.86 3.27 -1.66
CA LEU A 77 -15.87 3.79 -2.59
C LEU A 77 -15.70 2.86 -3.81
N GLN A 78 -15.75 1.54 -3.61
CA GLN A 78 -15.58 0.57 -4.70
C GLN A 78 -16.67 0.69 -5.78
N SER A 79 -17.93 0.92 -5.40
CA SER A 79 -19.06 1.06 -6.35
C SER A 79 -18.89 2.24 -7.32
N ARG A 80 -18.10 3.25 -6.96
CA ARG A 80 -17.78 4.39 -7.83
C ARG A 80 -16.69 4.05 -8.85
N PHE A 81 -15.71 3.21 -8.49
CA PHE A 81 -14.64 2.77 -9.40
C PHE A 81 -15.11 1.76 -10.43
N THR A 82 -16.01 0.84 -10.08
CA THR A 82 -16.60 -0.14 -11.02
C THR A 82 -17.49 0.51 -12.08
N ARG A 83 -18.11 1.65 -11.81
CA ARG A 83 -18.90 2.40 -12.79
C ARG A 83 -18.07 3.15 -13.84
N LEU A 84 -16.77 3.27 -13.65
CA LEU A 84 -15.84 3.92 -14.60
C LEU A 84 -15.22 2.92 -15.59
N SER A 85 -15.53 1.64 -15.52
CA SER A 85 -15.22 0.69 -16.58
C SER A 85 -16.16 0.94 -17.75
N PRO A 86 -15.67 1.19 -18.97
CA PRO A 86 -16.53 1.45 -20.12
C PRO A 86 -17.32 0.19 -20.45
N SER A 87 -18.63 0.19 -20.14
CA SER A 87 -19.54 -0.76 -20.76
C SER A 87 -19.59 -0.44 -22.26
N LYS A 88 -19.31 -1.43 -23.10
CA LYS A 88 -19.60 -1.33 -24.53
C LYS A 88 -21.08 -0.97 -24.67
N ARG A 89 -21.37 0.26 -25.09
CA ARG A 89 -22.66 0.64 -25.65
C ARG A 89 -22.46 0.92 -27.11
N GLY A 90 -23.42 0.38 -27.88
CA GLY A 90 -23.51 0.53 -29.30
C GLY A 90 -23.69 1.98 -29.77
N GLU A 91 -23.34 2.16 -30.97
CA GLU A 91 -23.45 3.36 -31.78
C GLU A 91 -24.87 3.91 -31.80
N ASP A 92 -25.03 5.20 -31.49
CA ASP A 92 -26.09 6.03 -32.07
C ASP A 92 -25.59 7.47 -32.11
N GLU A 93 -25.73 8.05 -33.30
CA GLU A 93 -25.31 9.38 -33.73
C GLU A 93 -26.21 10.47 -33.14
N GLY A 94 -25.65 11.65 -32.80
CA GLY A 94 -26.41 12.84 -32.45
C GLY A 94 -25.52 14.02 -32.09
N GLU A 95 -25.60 15.08 -32.93
CA GLU A 95 -24.82 16.30 -32.99
C GLU A 95 -24.89 17.20 -31.72
N GLY A 96 -23.79 17.85 -31.42
CA GLY A 96 -23.68 19.28 -31.09
C GLY A 96 -23.85 19.72 -29.66
N SER A 97 -22.74 20.03 -28.99
CA SER A 97 -22.49 21.36 -28.36
C SER A 97 -21.13 21.36 -27.64
N GLN A 98 -20.36 22.43 -27.87
CA GLN A 98 -19.06 22.69 -27.21
C GLN A 98 -19.24 22.98 -25.73
N GLN A 99 -18.73 22.12 -24.89
CA GLN A 99 -18.57 22.39 -23.47
C GLN A 99 -17.13 22.03 -23.05
N THR A 100 -16.44 23.03 -22.54
CA THR A 100 -15.06 22.95 -22.04
C THR A 100 -14.89 21.84 -21.02
N ASP A 101 -14.19 20.80 -21.40
CA ASP A 101 -13.96 19.57 -20.61
C ASP A 101 -12.95 19.86 -19.48
N ARG A 102 -13.46 20.19 -18.28
CA ARG A 102 -12.73 20.03 -17.03
C ARG A 102 -13.02 18.61 -16.56
N GLY A 103 -12.07 17.72 -16.73
CA GLY A 103 -12.16 16.34 -16.29
C GLY A 103 -12.67 16.19 -14.85
N PRO A 104 -13.39 15.11 -14.51
CA PRO A 104 -14.07 14.97 -13.22
C PRO A 104 -13.10 14.94 -12.06
N THR A 105 -13.15 15.94 -11.20
CA THR A 105 -12.50 15.93 -9.88
C THR A 105 -13.32 15.04 -8.97
N LEU A 106 -12.80 13.87 -8.62
CA LEU A 106 -13.46 12.94 -7.72
C LEU A 106 -13.24 13.41 -6.27
N ILE A 107 -14.29 13.87 -5.63
CA ILE A 107 -14.30 14.21 -4.19
C ILE A 107 -14.81 12.97 -3.45
N LEU A 108 -13.97 12.40 -2.58
CA LEU A 108 -14.33 11.25 -1.75
C LEU A 108 -14.52 11.69 -0.30
N PRO A 109 -15.67 11.44 0.32
CA PRO A 109 -15.81 11.57 1.75
C PRO A 109 -15.05 10.41 2.44
N LEU A 110 -14.06 10.74 3.26
CA LEU A 110 -13.49 9.80 4.23
C LEU A 110 -14.51 9.67 5.37
N SER A 111 -15.04 8.48 5.57
CA SER A 111 -15.82 8.17 6.77
C SER A 111 -14.84 8.12 7.95
N LEU A 112 -14.74 9.25 8.66
CA LEU A 112 -14.07 9.34 9.94
C LEU A 112 -15.08 8.99 11.04
N THR A 113 -14.63 8.30 12.09
CA THR A 113 -15.37 8.06 13.33
C THR A 113 -15.94 9.37 13.88
N LYS A 114 -17.11 9.31 14.50
CA LYS A 114 -17.82 10.48 15.07
C LYS A 114 -16.86 11.35 15.89
N GLY A 115 -16.56 12.57 15.39
CA GLY A 115 -15.78 13.58 16.11
C GLY A 115 -14.72 14.32 15.31
N GLU A 116 -14.32 13.86 14.13
CA GLU A 116 -13.35 14.58 13.28
C GLU A 116 -14.03 15.16 12.03
N ALA A 117 -13.72 16.42 11.72
CA ALA A 117 -14.29 17.12 10.56
C ALA A 117 -13.99 16.38 9.26
N THR A 118 -14.99 16.22 8.42
CA THR A 118 -14.87 15.67 7.07
C THR A 118 -13.93 16.55 6.24
N GLN A 119 -12.71 16.05 5.97
CA GLN A 119 -11.83 16.63 4.97
C GLN A 119 -12.11 15.96 3.61
N ASP A 120 -12.53 16.78 2.64
CA ASP A 120 -12.66 16.35 1.25
C ASP A 120 -11.28 15.98 0.69
N VAL A 121 -11.11 14.71 0.31
CA VAL A 121 -9.89 14.22 -0.29
C VAL A 121 -9.98 14.38 -1.81
N ARG A 122 -9.18 15.28 -2.37
CA ARG A 122 -9.03 15.43 -3.82
C ARG A 122 -8.11 14.32 -4.36
N LEU A 123 -8.66 13.38 -5.10
CA LEU A 123 -7.89 12.38 -5.84
C LEU A 123 -7.33 13.02 -7.11
N ARG A 124 -6.00 13.02 -7.25
CA ARG A 124 -5.35 13.37 -8.51
C ARG A 124 -5.22 12.12 -9.36
N ALA A 125 -6.09 11.96 -10.36
CA ALA A 125 -5.82 11.05 -11.47
C ALA A 125 -4.68 11.67 -12.30
N LYS A 126 -3.52 11.00 -12.39
CA LYS A 126 -2.46 11.42 -13.30
C LYS A 126 -2.86 11.00 -14.71
N ASP A 127 -3.24 11.98 -15.52
CA ASP A 127 -3.47 11.80 -16.95
C ASP A 127 -2.17 11.34 -17.64
N SER A 128 -2.24 10.18 -18.28
CA SER A 128 -1.29 9.80 -19.31
C SER A 128 -2.07 9.22 -20.48
N GLU A 129 -2.53 10.11 -21.35
CA GLU A 129 -2.92 9.76 -22.72
C GLU A 129 -1.65 9.55 -23.55
N LYS A 130 -1.42 8.33 -23.99
CA LYS A 130 -0.89 7.82 -25.26
C LYS A 130 -0.15 6.52 -25.04
N ALA A 131 -0.87 5.44 -25.01
CA ALA A 131 -0.49 4.10 -25.50
C ALA A 131 -1.58 3.12 -25.06
N GLY A 132 -2.07 2.26 -25.95
CA GLY A 132 -3.14 1.28 -25.74
C GLY A 132 -2.79 0.14 -24.77
N ILE A 133 -2.42 0.50 -23.55
CA ILE A 133 -2.15 -0.39 -22.42
C ILE A 133 -3.13 -0.01 -21.32
N LEU A 134 -3.85 -1.00 -20.79
CA LEU A 134 -4.79 -0.92 -19.67
C LEU A 134 -4.48 0.24 -18.72
N LYS A 135 -5.38 1.26 -18.68
CA LYS A 135 -5.29 2.40 -17.77
C LYS A 135 -5.04 1.90 -16.34
N LYS A 136 -3.85 2.14 -15.83
CA LYS A 136 -3.42 1.82 -14.48
C LYS A 136 -4.26 2.62 -13.48
N CYS A 137 -5.28 2.00 -12.88
CA CYS A 137 -5.99 2.59 -11.75
C CYS A 137 -5.08 2.55 -10.51
N GLN A 138 -4.22 3.54 -10.37
CA GLN A 138 -3.49 3.80 -9.14
C GLN A 138 -4.06 5.04 -8.48
N THR A 139 -4.48 4.90 -7.21
CA THR A 139 -5.04 5.97 -6.40
C THR A 139 -4.17 6.18 -5.18
N GLU A 140 -3.73 7.42 -4.96
CA GLU A 140 -2.92 7.79 -3.80
C GLU A 140 -3.78 8.54 -2.78
N PHE A 141 -3.78 8.07 -1.52
CA PHE A 141 -4.42 8.74 -0.40
C PHE A 141 -3.48 9.80 0.18
N PRO A 142 -3.88 11.08 0.22
CA PRO A 142 -3.04 12.16 0.74
C PRO A 142 -2.92 12.12 2.27
N ALA A 143 -1.83 12.67 2.77
CA ALA A 143 -1.55 12.94 4.18
C ALA A 143 -1.74 11.73 5.12
N CYS A 144 -1.49 10.50 4.64
CA CYS A 144 -1.56 9.29 5.45
C CYS A 144 -0.33 8.39 5.26
N ASP A 145 -0.11 7.51 6.22
CA ASP A 145 1.01 6.57 6.25
C ASP A 145 0.56 5.11 6.27
N GLY A 146 -0.70 4.84 6.02
CA GLY A 146 -1.23 3.50 5.87
C GLY A 146 -2.67 3.48 5.41
N ILE A 147 -3.09 2.32 4.93
CA ILE A 147 -4.44 2.08 4.41
C ILE A 147 -4.95 0.80 5.01
N ILE A 148 -6.20 0.80 5.44
CA ILE A 148 -6.92 -0.39 5.91
C ILE A 148 -8.17 -0.62 5.08
N THR A 149 -8.56 -1.88 4.90
CA THR A 149 -9.78 -2.25 4.19
C THR A 149 -10.21 -3.69 4.47
N ASN A 150 -11.48 -3.98 4.24
CA ASN A 150 -12.03 -5.33 4.18
C ASN A 150 -12.46 -5.71 2.75
N GLN A 151 -12.09 -4.91 1.75
CA GLN A 151 -12.47 -5.15 0.37
C GLN A 151 -11.54 -6.16 -0.31
N ARG A 152 -12.12 -6.98 -1.18
CA ARG A 152 -11.43 -8.00 -1.94
C ARG A 152 -11.14 -7.53 -3.37
N GLY A 153 -10.13 -8.13 -4.00
CA GLY A 153 -9.79 -7.84 -5.40
C GLY A 153 -9.14 -6.47 -5.61
N ILE A 154 -8.65 -5.85 -4.55
CA ILE A 154 -7.86 -4.62 -4.59
C ILE A 154 -6.49 -4.84 -3.97
N ALA A 155 -5.53 -4.01 -4.34
CA ALA A 155 -4.18 -4.03 -3.82
C ALA A 155 -3.86 -2.75 -3.03
N LEU A 156 -3.30 -2.90 -1.84
CA LEU A 156 -2.67 -1.82 -1.08
C LEU A 156 -1.19 -1.80 -1.39
N GLY A 157 -0.58 -0.61 -1.52
CA GLY A 157 0.84 -0.44 -1.81
C GLY A 157 1.52 0.58 -0.89
N ILE A 158 2.69 0.23 -0.38
CA ILE A 158 3.57 1.12 0.41
C ILE A 158 4.98 1.06 -0.15
N TYR A 159 5.57 2.23 -0.38
CA TYR A 159 6.94 2.37 -0.86
C TYR A 159 7.90 2.61 0.30
N VAL A 160 8.98 1.82 0.38
CA VAL A 160 9.96 1.92 1.46
C VAL A 160 11.41 1.93 0.95
N ALA A 161 12.26 2.62 1.69
CA ALA A 161 13.72 2.50 1.70
C ALA A 161 14.16 2.82 3.13
N ASP A 162 14.50 1.81 3.91
CA ASP A 162 14.80 1.80 5.34
C ASP A 162 13.59 1.75 6.28
N CYS A 163 12.50 2.50 6.03
CA CYS A 163 11.28 2.35 6.82
C CYS A 163 10.67 0.97 6.65
N CYS A 164 9.91 0.52 7.64
CA CYS A 164 9.21 -0.76 7.61
C CYS A 164 7.86 -0.62 6.90
N ALA A 165 7.55 -1.55 6.00
CA ALA A 165 6.19 -1.82 5.60
C ALA A 165 5.60 -2.89 6.54
N VAL A 166 4.54 -2.55 7.25
CA VAL A 166 3.89 -3.44 8.20
C VAL A 166 2.60 -3.97 7.59
N TYR A 167 2.58 -5.27 7.32
CA TYR A 167 1.42 -5.99 6.83
C TYR A 167 0.58 -6.44 8.01
N ILE A 168 -0.72 -6.18 7.96
CA ILE A 168 -1.69 -6.58 8.99
C ILE A 168 -2.83 -7.31 8.30
N VAL A 169 -3.12 -8.54 8.70
CA VAL A 169 -4.23 -9.34 8.12
C VAL A 169 -5.01 -9.99 9.25
N ASP A 170 -6.32 -9.79 9.26
CA ASP A 170 -7.24 -10.60 10.05
C ASP A 170 -7.92 -11.63 9.13
N PRO A 171 -7.55 -12.92 9.23
CA PRO A 171 -8.14 -13.95 8.36
C PRO A 171 -9.55 -14.38 8.79
N LYS A 172 -9.96 -14.12 10.04
CA LYS A 172 -11.29 -14.52 10.56
C LYS A 172 -12.36 -13.50 10.19
N THR A 173 -12.03 -12.22 10.36
CA THR A 173 -12.85 -11.13 9.85
C THR A 173 -12.07 -10.54 8.67
N PRO A 174 -12.27 -11.04 7.41
CA PRO A 174 -11.36 -10.73 6.32
C PRO A 174 -11.15 -9.24 6.14
N ALA A 175 -10.08 -8.75 6.75
CA ALA A 175 -9.65 -7.36 6.71
C ALA A 175 -8.14 -7.29 6.61
N MET A 176 -7.62 -6.23 6.02
CA MET A 176 -6.19 -6.02 5.85
C MET A 176 -5.79 -4.57 6.09
N GLY A 177 -4.54 -4.37 6.47
CA GLY A 177 -3.89 -3.08 6.55
C GLY A 177 -2.46 -3.16 6.04
N LEU A 178 -2.00 -2.11 5.37
CA LEU A 178 -0.61 -1.96 4.98
C LEU A 178 -0.13 -0.57 5.41
N VAL A 179 0.92 -0.53 6.23
CA VAL A 179 1.33 0.66 6.99
C VAL A 179 2.80 0.96 6.76
N HIS A 180 3.12 2.21 6.48
CA HIS A 180 4.47 2.75 6.46
C HIS A 180 4.88 3.18 7.87
N SER A 181 5.89 2.58 8.45
CA SER A 181 6.36 2.89 9.79
C SER A 181 7.89 3.04 9.80
N GLY A 182 8.37 4.26 9.85
CA GLY A 182 9.74 4.60 10.21
C GLY A 182 9.80 5.07 11.67
N ARG A 183 10.95 5.59 12.12
CA ARG A 183 11.12 6.09 13.50
C ARG A 183 9.97 6.98 13.95
N LYS A 184 9.72 8.09 13.23
CA LYS A 184 8.69 9.07 13.61
C LYS A 184 7.27 8.48 13.60
N GLY A 185 6.91 7.70 12.55
CA GLY A 185 5.61 7.04 12.49
C GLY A 185 5.41 6.06 13.64
N THR A 186 6.47 5.31 14.01
CA THR A 186 6.45 4.39 15.15
C THR A 186 6.28 5.14 16.48
N GLU A 187 7.01 6.22 16.71
CA GLU A 187 6.87 7.10 17.88
C GLU A 187 5.46 7.67 18.02
N LEU A 188 4.82 7.99 16.88
CA LEU A 188 3.44 8.48 16.82
C LEU A 188 2.37 7.37 16.87
N GLY A 189 2.77 6.10 16.96
CA GLY A 189 1.87 4.96 17.06
C GLY A 189 1.07 4.65 15.80
N VAL A 190 1.65 4.83 14.61
CA VAL A 190 0.95 4.63 13.33
C VAL A 190 0.37 3.22 13.19
N VAL A 191 1.10 2.17 13.62
CA VAL A 191 0.63 0.78 13.59
C VAL A 191 -0.47 0.55 14.62
N THR A 192 -0.34 1.13 15.82
CA THR A 192 -1.38 1.13 16.86
C THR A 192 -2.69 1.70 16.32
N ASN A 193 -2.61 2.83 15.61
CA ASN A 193 -3.78 3.47 15.01
C ASN A 193 -4.42 2.59 13.93
N ALA A 194 -3.63 1.88 13.11
CA ALA A 194 -4.15 0.96 12.10
C ALA A 194 -4.91 -0.20 12.75
N ILE A 195 -4.32 -0.85 13.77
CA ILE A 195 -4.95 -1.97 14.48
C ILE A 195 -6.26 -1.54 15.14
N ARG A 196 -6.27 -0.41 15.86
CA ARG A 196 -7.48 0.14 16.48
C ARG A 196 -8.57 0.42 15.45
N LYS A 197 -8.23 1.09 14.34
CA LYS A 197 -9.19 1.37 13.27
C LYS A 197 -9.72 0.10 12.60
N MET A 198 -8.92 -0.97 12.46
CA MET A 198 -9.40 -2.27 11.97
C MET A 198 -10.38 -2.90 12.98
N THR A 199 -10.11 -2.80 14.27
CA THR A 199 -11.03 -3.29 15.31
C THR A 199 -12.35 -2.50 15.30
N GLU A 200 -12.29 -1.19 15.29
CA GLU A 200 -13.46 -0.30 15.34
C GLU A 200 -14.28 -0.34 14.04
N GLY A 201 -13.61 -0.34 12.89
CA GLY A 201 -14.26 -0.22 11.58
C GLY A 201 -14.72 -1.53 10.97
N PHE A 202 -14.03 -2.64 11.26
CA PHE A 202 -14.29 -3.95 10.64
C PHE A 202 -14.61 -5.04 11.65
N GLY A 203 -14.56 -4.76 12.95
CA GLY A 203 -14.77 -5.76 14.00
C GLY A 203 -13.63 -6.77 14.12
N SER A 204 -12.45 -6.45 13.63
CA SER A 204 -11.27 -7.31 13.72
C SER A 204 -10.79 -7.43 15.17
N ASP A 205 -10.44 -8.64 15.57
CA ASP A 205 -9.85 -8.93 16.89
C ASP A 205 -8.33 -8.96 16.79
N PRO A 206 -7.58 -8.11 17.52
CA PRO A 206 -6.12 -8.12 17.53
C PRO A 206 -5.52 -9.51 17.80
N ALA A 207 -6.17 -10.35 18.61
CA ALA A 207 -5.71 -11.70 18.90
C ALA A 207 -5.71 -12.64 17.69
N ASN A 208 -6.51 -12.33 16.66
CA ASN A 208 -6.59 -13.08 15.40
C ASN A 208 -5.74 -12.47 14.29
N MET A 209 -5.29 -11.21 14.47
CA MET A 209 -4.46 -10.54 13.48
C MET A 209 -3.09 -11.19 13.35
N ILE A 210 -2.62 -11.26 12.11
CA ILE A 210 -1.25 -11.63 11.78
C ILE A 210 -0.55 -10.37 11.31
N VAL A 211 0.53 -10.00 11.99
CA VAL A 211 1.36 -8.84 11.66
C VAL A 211 2.69 -9.33 11.16
N GLN A 212 3.13 -8.83 9.99
CA GLN A 212 4.42 -9.13 9.40
C GLN A 212 5.17 -7.83 9.10
N LEU A 213 6.38 -7.72 9.63
CA LEU A 213 7.31 -6.63 9.34
C LEU A 213 8.17 -6.98 8.13
N SER A 214 8.29 -6.06 7.17
CA SER A 214 9.21 -6.18 6.04
C SER A 214 10.66 -5.97 6.47
N PRO A 215 11.66 -6.26 5.60
CA PRO A 215 12.99 -5.70 5.72
C PRO A 215 12.96 -4.20 5.96
N CYS A 216 13.75 -3.72 6.93
CA CYS A 216 13.90 -2.31 7.28
C CYS A 216 15.27 -2.06 7.87
N ILE A 217 15.69 -0.80 8.01
CA ILE A 217 16.98 -0.50 8.61
C ILE A 217 17.01 -0.84 10.10
N ARG A 218 18.16 -1.31 10.60
CA ARG A 218 18.34 -1.80 11.97
C ARG A 218 19.68 -1.40 12.55
N PRO A 219 19.85 -1.45 13.86
CA PRO A 219 21.17 -1.35 14.47
C PRO A 219 22.14 -2.40 13.89
N PRO A 220 23.44 -2.08 13.72
CA PRO A 220 24.07 -0.80 14.06
C PRO A 220 23.95 0.28 12.95
N HIS A 221 23.30 0.01 11.81
CA HIS A 221 23.17 0.95 10.69
C HIS A 221 22.19 2.10 10.98
N TYR A 222 21.37 1.92 11.99
CA TYR A 222 20.45 2.93 12.49
C TYR A 222 20.47 2.93 14.03
N GLU A 223 20.39 4.11 14.64
CA GLU A 223 20.55 4.31 16.08
C GLU A 223 19.36 3.85 16.93
N VAL A 224 18.19 3.66 16.29
CA VAL A 224 16.93 3.27 16.97
C VAL A 224 16.39 1.98 16.38
N ASP A 225 16.09 1.01 17.21
CA ASP A 225 15.36 -0.21 16.81
C ASP A 225 13.85 0.04 16.85
N PHE A 226 13.36 0.80 15.85
CA PHE A 226 11.92 1.05 15.75
C PHE A 226 11.12 -0.21 15.38
N ALA A 227 11.75 -1.25 14.83
CA ALA A 227 11.06 -2.50 14.55
C ALA A 227 10.74 -3.26 15.84
N ALA A 228 11.67 -3.27 16.81
CA ALA A 228 11.39 -3.81 18.16
C ALA A 228 10.25 -3.03 18.84
N GLU A 229 10.20 -1.71 18.66
CA GLU A 229 9.13 -0.87 19.20
C GLU A 229 7.77 -1.16 18.53
N ILE A 230 7.71 -1.36 17.18
CA ILE A 230 6.50 -1.80 16.49
C ILE A 230 5.99 -3.11 17.08
N ILE A 231 6.87 -4.10 17.28
CA ILE A 231 6.52 -5.39 17.88
C ILE A 231 5.95 -5.21 19.30
N ARG A 232 6.58 -4.35 20.11
CA ARG A 232 6.12 -4.04 21.46
C ARG A 232 4.71 -3.43 21.46
N GLN A 233 4.46 -2.46 20.56
CA GLN A 233 3.15 -1.82 20.41
C GLN A 233 2.08 -2.82 19.98
N CYS A 234 2.37 -3.70 19.03
CA CYS A 234 1.44 -4.76 18.59
C CYS A 234 1.08 -5.70 19.75
N ARG A 235 2.09 -6.15 20.53
CA ARG A 235 1.86 -7.00 21.71
C ARG A 235 1.00 -6.32 22.76
N ALA A 236 1.22 -5.04 23.02
CA ALA A 236 0.43 -4.25 23.97
C ALA A 236 -1.05 -4.15 23.60
N LEU A 237 -1.39 -4.31 22.30
CA LEU A 237 -2.76 -4.36 21.80
C LEU A 237 -3.36 -5.78 21.76
N GLY A 238 -2.62 -6.79 22.19
CA GLY A 238 -3.08 -8.17 22.23
C GLY A 238 -2.83 -8.97 20.92
N VAL A 239 -2.04 -8.44 19.98
CA VAL A 239 -1.64 -9.19 18.79
C VAL A 239 -0.73 -10.34 19.19
N ARG A 240 -1.11 -11.58 18.82
CA ARG A 240 -0.39 -12.81 19.19
C ARG A 240 0.56 -13.30 18.09
N HIS A 241 0.24 -13.04 16.83
CA HIS A 241 0.98 -13.54 15.68
C HIS A 241 1.75 -12.38 15.02
N ILE A 242 2.96 -12.14 15.52
CA ILE A 242 3.86 -11.09 15.01
C ILE A 242 5.09 -11.76 14.45
N HIS A 243 5.37 -11.46 13.18
CA HIS A 243 6.50 -11.99 12.43
C HIS A 243 7.38 -10.85 11.94
N ASP A 244 8.67 -11.03 12.03
CA ASP A 244 9.67 -10.07 11.62
C ASP A 244 10.62 -10.73 10.62
N SER A 245 10.90 -10.06 9.48
CA SER A 245 11.93 -10.53 8.54
C SER A 245 13.32 -10.55 9.18
N SER A 246 13.55 -9.73 10.21
CA SER A 246 14.82 -9.50 10.88
C SER A 246 15.96 -9.08 9.94
N THR A 247 15.62 -8.62 8.73
CA THR A 247 16.56 -8.25 7.68
C THR A 247 16.80 -6.74 7.69
N CYS A 248 18.08 -6.34 7.74
CA CYS A 248 18.49 -4.94 7.64
C CYS A 248 18.69 -4.54 6.17
N THR A 249 17.99 -3.51 5.71
CA THR A 249 18.10 -3.00 4.34
C THR A 249 19.47 -2.42 4.01
N ALA A 250 20.16 -1.82 4.98
CA ALA A 250 21.50 -1.26 4.81
C ALA A 250 22.62 -2.32 4.79
N CYS A 251 22.34 -3.57 5.20
CA CYS A 251 23.30 -4.68 5.20
C CYS A 251 23.47 -5.32 3.82
N ASP A 252 22.45 -5.23 2.95
CA ASP A 252 22.46 -5.88 1.63
C ASP A 252 21.89 -4.94 0.55
N LEU A 253 22.75 -4.06 0.05
CA LEU A 253 22.39 -3.10 -1.00
C LEU A 253 22.21 -3.74 -2.38
N HIS A 254 22.57 -5.02 -2.57
CA HIS A 254 22.24 -5.75 -3.79
C HIS A 254 20.76 -6.12 -3.86
N ARG A 255 20.15 -6.40 -2.70
CA ARG A 255 18.75 -6.81 -2.60
C ARG A 255 17.80 -5.68 -2.21
N TYR A 256 18.29 -4.65 -1.50
CA TYR A 256 17.43 -3.60 -0.96
C TYR A 256 17.94 -2.21 -1.28
N TYR A 257 17.02 -1.26 -1.38
CA TYR A 257 17.33 0.15 -1.38
C TYR A 257 17.44 0.65 0.05
N SER A 258 18.45 1.48 0.35
CA SER A 258 18.63 2.09 1.67
C SER A 258 18.84 3.59 1.55
N TYR A 259 17.90 4.36 2.06
CA TYR A 259 18.00 5.83 2.05
C TYR A 259 19.20 6.34 2.86
N ARG A 260 19.48 5.68 4.00
CA ARG A 260 20.62 6.02 4.87
C ARG A 260 21.96 5.68 4.20
N ALA A 261 22.11 4.45 3.73
CA ALA A 261 23.37 4.00 3.15
C ALA A 261 23.71 4.71 1.82
N GLU A 262 22.67 5.00 1.02
CA GLU A 262 22.81 5.66 -0.29
C GLU A 262 22.61 7.19 -0.22
N LYS A 263 22.66 7.78 0.98
CA LYS A 263 22.64 9.23 1.24
C LYS A 263 21.46 9.94 0.54
N GLY A 264 20.28 9.34 0.58
CA GLY A 264 19.05 9.89 0.04
C GLY A 264 18.81 9.67 -1.45
N LYS A 265 19.82 9.30 -2.24
CA LYS A 265 19.73 9.03 -3.68
C LYS A 265 19.54 7.53 -3.92
N THR A 266 18.32 7.07 -3.82
CA THR A 266 18.01 5.64 -3.85
C THR A 266 16.61 5.37 -4.40
N GLY A 267 16.37 4.11 -4.83
CA GLY A 267 15.06 3.62 -5.23
C GLY A 267 14.09 3.43 -4.07
N ARG A 268 12.99 2.76 -4.38
CA ARG A 268 12.01 2.33 -3.37
C ARG A 268 11.61 0.90 -3.65
N MET A 269 11.65 0.07 -2.63
CA MET A 269 10.98 -1.21 -2.59
C MET A 269 9.47 -0.97 -2.51
N LEU A 270 8.67 -1.92 -3.01
CA LEU A 270 7.22 -1.84 -2.98
C LEU A 270 6.64 -3.02 -2.22
N ALA A 271 6.01 -2.75 -1.10
CA ALA A 271 5.16 -3.69 -0.39
C ALA A 271 3.76 -3.69 -1.01
N VAL A 272 3.20 -4.87 -1.30
CA VAL A 272 1.84 -5.02 -1.81
C VAL A 272 1.08 -6.05 -0.99
N LEU A 273 -0.17 -5.74 -0.65
CA LEU A 273 -1.08 -6.62 0.08
C LEU A 273 -2.48 -6.56 -0.54
N GLY A 274 -3.16 -7.69 -0.61
CA GLY A 274 -4.53 -7.76 -1.10
C GLY A 274 -5.29 -8.95 -0.54
N LEU A 275 -6.62 -8.82 -0.45
CA LEU A 275 -7.52 -9.94 -0.17
C LEU A 275 -7.99 -10.55 -1.48
N ASN A 276 -7.85 -11.87 -1.62
CA ASN A 276 -8.29 -12.59 -2.80
C ASN A 276 -9.79 -12.35 -3.07
N PRO A 277 -10.20 -12.17 -4.33
CA PRO A 277 -11.62 -12.14 -4.68
C PRO A 277 -12.32 -13.37 -4.10
N THR A 278 -13.58 -13.23 -3.72
CA THR A 278 -14.41 -14.40 -3.36
C THR A 278 -14.57 -15.23 -4.62
N ILE A 279 -14.17 -16.50 -4.57
CA ILE A 279 -14.52 -17.44 -5.65
C ILE A 279 -16.01 -17.65 -5.49
N ALA A 280 -16.80 -17.23 -6.47
CA ALA A 280 -18.20 -17.66 -6.54
C ALA A 280 -18.17 -19.18 -6.74
N ASN A 281 -18.68 -19.92 -5.74
CA ASN A 281 -18.89 -21.35 -5.87
C ASN A 281 -20.00 -21.61 -6.87
#